data_1ec72120ac2f154ff7ff43e863926793
#
_entry.id   1ec72120ac2f154ff7ff43e863926793
#
_cell.length_a   1.000
_cell.length_b   1.000
_cell.length_c   1.000
_cell.angle_alpha   90.00
_cell.angle_beta   90.00
_cell.angle_gamma   90.00
#
_symmetry.space_group_name_H-M   'P 1'
#
loop_
_entity.id
_entity.type
_entity.pdbx_description
1 polymer ?
#
loop_
_entity_poly.entity_id
_entity_poly.type
_entity_poly.pdbx_seq_one_letter_code
_entity_poly.pdbx_strand_id
1 'polypeptide(L)'
;TLSQIAAIVGQTEDEQKYKALAEQLFEQTWKKEFMNITPDYAKMGGNGMYQGTAWQYRWAAPFYLDKMKEWVGEEKLVEQLSYFFNHSLYNQGNEPDIHVPYIFNKLGRPDLTRDIVYRLLTDDKMVHLYGGNAEFTTPYVGRAFRNHPEGYMPEMDEDDGTMSAWYAFSAMGLFPLVIGSDEYELVAPLFDKVVLHLPEGRDLVITAKNRKKRNKDAKKVLLNGVELKDFC
;
A
#
# COMPACT_ATOMS: atom_id res chain seq x y z
N THR A 1 -13.10 -1.45 11.46
CA THR A 1 -12.88 -2.71 12.24
C THR A 1 -13.93 -2.90 13.34
N LEU A 2 -14.11 -1.95 14.31
CA LEU A 2 -15.10 -2.15 15.41
C LEU A 2 -16.51 -2.39 14.90
N SER A 3 -16.98 -1.65 13.89
CA SER A 3 -18.31 -1.89 13.29
C SER A 3 -18.42 -3.27 12.64
N GLN A 4 -17.37 -3.75 11.97
CA GLN A 4 -17.35 -5.09 11.38
C GLN A 4 -17.39 -6.20 12.46
N ILE A 5 -16.66 -6.01 13.56
CA ILE A 5 -16.71 -6.93 14.69
C ILE A 5 -18.11 -6.93 15.30
N ALA A 6 -18.71 -5.77 15.52
CA ALA A 6 -20.06 -5.64 16.01
C ALA A 6 -21.09 -6.36 15.12
N ALA A 7 -20.95 -6.23 13.78
CA ALA A 7 -21.78 -6.97 12.82
C ALA A 7 -21.64 -8.48 12.97
N ILE A 8 -20.40 -8.98 13.07
CA ILE A 8 -20.12 -10.43 13.21
C ILE A 8 -20.74 -11.02 14.48
N VAL A 9 -20.70 -10.26 15.59
CA VAL A 9 -21.27 -10.70 16.86
C VAL A 9 -22.75 -10.31 17.05
N GLY A 10 -23.41 -9.77 16.03
CA GLY A 10 -24.83 -9.46 16.01
C GLY A 10 -25.24 -8.21 16.81
N GLN A 11 -24.31 -7.29 17.09
CA GLN A 11 -24.54 -6.05 17.82
C GLN A 11 -24.87 -4.89 16.83
N THR A 12 -26.09 -4.86 16.30
CA THR A 12 -26.49 -3.97 15.22
C THR A 12 -26.41 -2.46 15.59
N GLU A 13 -26.73 -2.11 16.83
CA GLU A 13 -26.63 -0.72 17.30
C GLU A 13 -25.18 -0.27 17.35
N ASP A 14 -24.29 -1.09 17.87
CA ASP A 14 -22.85 -0.79 17.92
C ASP A 14 -22.21 -0.77 16.52
N GLU A 15 -22.63 -1.65 15.62
CA GLU A 15 -22.23 -1.62 14.21
C GLU A 15 -22.52 -0.23 13.60
N GLN A 16 -23.77 0.22 13.69
CA GLN A 16 -24.18 1.52 13.12
C GLN A 16 -23.48 2.69 13.79
N LYS A 17 -23.37 2.67 15.11
CA LYS A 17 -22.70 3.70 15.90
C LYS A 17 -21.22 3.85 15.52
N TYR A 18 -20.46 2.74 15.49
CA TYR A 18 -19.04 2.80 15.17
C TYR A 18 -18.77 3.11 13.70
N LYS A 19 -19.67 2.68 12.80
CA LYS A 19 -19.59 3.06 11.39
C LYS A 19 -19.79 4.57 11.22
N ALA A 20 -20.85 5.12 11.77
CA ALA A 20 -21.14 6.55 11.67
C ALA A 20 -20.02 7.41 12.30
N LEU A 21 -19.51 7.00 13.46
CA LEU A 21 -18.40 7.69 14.12
C LEU A 21 -17.13 7.68 13.26
N ALA A 22 -16.79 6.54 12.68
CA ALA A 22 -15.60 6.41 11.83
C ALA A 22 -15.72 7.28 10.56
N GLU A 23 -16.88 7.29 9.92
CA GLU A 23 -17.15 8.13 8.74
C GLU A 23 -17.06 9.62 9.07
N GLN A 24 -17.66 10.05 10.18
CA GLN A 24 -17.62 11.44 10.63
C GLN A 24 -16.18 11.89 10.94
N LEU A 25 -15.43 11.10 11.71
CA LEU A 25 -14.04 11.42 12.08
C LEU A 25 -13.14 11.45 10.85
N PHE A 26 -13.31 10.50 9.93
CA PHE A 26 -12.55 10.48 8.68
C PHE A 26 -12.82 11.73 7.86
N GLU A 27 -14.08 12.07 7.62
CA GLU A 27 -14.46 13.24 6.82
C GLU A 27 -13.90 14.54 7.41
N GLN A 28 -14.09 14.75 8.72
CA GLN A 28 -13.63 15.96 9.41
C GLN A 28 -12.11 16.08 9.36
N THR A 29 -11.39 15.01 9.66
CA THR A 29 -9.93 15.00 9.71
C THR A 29 -9.34 15.11 8.31
N TRP A 30 -9.82 14.29 7.38
CA TRP A 30 -9.24 14.24 6.03
C TRP A 30 -9.45 15.54 5.25
N LYS A 31 -10.66 16.13 5.32
CA LYS A 31 -10.94 17.41 4.67
C LYS A 31 -10.12 18.55 5.25
N LYS A 32 -9.92 18.54 6.56
CA LYS A 32 -9.17 19.59 7.25
C LYS A 32 -7.66 19.50 7.00
N GLU A 33 -7.08 18.30 7.15
CA GLU A 33 -5.63 18.13 7.20
C GLU A 33 -5.02 17.74 5.83
N PHE A 34 -5.79 17.07 4.95
CA PHE A 34 -5.22 16.43 3.78
C PHE A 34 -5.84 16.84 2.44
N MET A 35 -7.02 17.45 2.41
CA MET A 35 -7.71 17.77 1.16
C MET A 35 -6.90 18.71 0.27
N ASN A 36 -6.32 19.77 0.87
CA ASN A 36 -5.55 20.80 0.18
C ASN A 36 -4.06 20.67 0.49
N ILE A 37 -3.52 19.45 0.32
CA ILE A 37 -2.12 19.19 0.63
C ILE A 37 -1.18 19.94 -0.32
N THR A 38 -0.12 20.52 0.22
CA THR A 38 0.90 21.27 -0.50
C THR A 38 2.30 20.67 -0.27
N PRO A 39 3.33 21.04 -1.05
CA PRO A 39 4.70 20.56 -0.84
C PRO A 39 5.24 20.78 0.57
N ASP A 40 4.78 21.82 1.27
CA ASP A 40 5.23 22.13 2.65
C ASP A 40 4.82 21.05 3.67
N TYR A 41 3.83 20.24 3.34
CA TYR A 41 3.40 19.10 4.17
C TYR A 41 4.37 17.90 4.13
N ALA A 42 5.48 18.00 3.42
CA ALA A 42 6.55 16.98 3.44
C ALA A 42 7.41 17.03 4.72
N LYS A 43 7.10 17.91 5.67
CA LYS A 43 7.78 17.97 6.96
C LYS A 43 7.31 16.84 7.87
N MET A 44 8.27 16.28 8.59
CA MET A 44 8.03 15.22 9.56
C MET A 44 7.31 15.70 10.81
N GLY A 45 6.36 14.90 11.27
CA GLY A 45 5.63 15.13 12.51
C GLY A 45 4.66 16.31 12.48
N GLY A 46 4.18 16.71 13.63
CA GLY A 46 3.19 17.76 13.77
C GLY A 46 1.75 17.26 13.61
N ASN A 47 0.79 18.02 14.12
CA ASN A 47 -0.66 17.76 14.00
C ASN A 47 -1.12 16.33 14.40
N GLY A 48 -0.40 15.70 15.38
CA GLY A 48 -0.71 14.34 15.83
C GLY A 48 -0.15 13.21 14.95
N MET A 49 0.62 13.53 13.91
CA MET A 49 1.32 12.53 13.09
C MET A 49 2.60 12.06 13.80
N TYR A 50 2.83 10.76 13.81
CA TYR A 50 3.98 10.13 14.44
C TYR A 50 4.81 9.42 13.37
N GLN A 51 6.12 9.66 13.36
CA GLN A 51 7.08 9.05 12.44
C GLN A 51 6.67 9.08 10.94
N GLY A 52 6.00 10.15 10.52
CA GLY A 52 5.54 10.31 9.15
C GLY A 52 5.19 11.75 8.81
N THR A 53 4.94 12.00 7.53
CA THR A 53 4.52 13.29 6.99
C THR A 53 3.03 13.30 6.71
N ALA A 54 2.45 14.47 6.52
CA ALA A 54 1.06 14.60 6.09
C ALA A 54 0.83 13.95 4.69
N TRP A 55 1.84 13.96 3.82
CA TRP A 55 1.79 13.28 2.53
C TRP A 55 1.65 11.76 2.67
N GLN A 56 2.32 11.15 3.64
CA GLN A 56 2.23 9.72 3.93
C GLN A 56 0.89 9.39 4.58
N TYR A 57 0.50 10.10 5.63
CA TYR A 57 -0.73 9.87 6.37
C TYR A 57 -2.01 10.18 5.57
N ARG A 58 -1.94 11.01 4.53
CA ARG A 58 -3.07 11.28 3.63
C ARG A 58 -3.74 10.01 3.11
N TRP A 59 -2.96 8.97 2.91
CA TRP A 59 -3.40 7.72 2.29
C TRP A 59 -3.73 6.61 3.31
N ALA A 60 -3.65 6.89 4.61
CA ALA A 60 -3.78 5.90 5.68
C ALA A 60 -5.15 5.20 5.78
N ALA A 61 -6.16 5.69 5.05
CA ALA A 61 -7.52 5.13 5.06
C ALA A 61 -7.98 4.67 3.67
N PRO A 62 -7.32 3.66 3.05
CA PRO A 62 -7.66 3.21 1.70
C PRO A 62 -9.09 2.69 1.56
N PHE A 63 -9.71 2.24 2.65
CA PHE A 63 -11.12 1.83 2.71
C PHE A 63 -12.13 2.98 2.54
N TYR A 64 -11.69 4.24 2.55
CA TYR A 64 -12.50 5.42 2.22
C TYR A 64 -12.07 6.09 0.91
N LEU A 65 -11.37 5.39 0.05
CA LEU A 65 -10.89 5.95 -1.21
C LEU A 65 -12.02 6.48 -2.11
N ASP A 66 -13.19 5.84 -2.09
CA ASP A 66 -14.36 6.32 -2.86
C ASP A 66 -14.84 7.69 -2.37
N LYS A 67 -14.79 7.96 -1.06
CA LYS A 67 -15.08 9.31 -0.54
C LYS A 67 -14.01 10.32 -0.97
N MET A 68 -12.74 9.92 -1.00
CA MET A 68 -11.67 10.79 -1.52
C MET A 68 -11.88 11.09 -3.01
N LYS A 69 -12.30 10.10 -3.83
CA LYS A 69 -12.66 10.30 -5.24
C LYS A 69 -13.83 11.27 -5.40
N GLU A 70 -14.86 11.15 -4.58
CA GLU A 70 -16.00 12.06 -4.59
C GLU A 70 -15.59 13.52 -4.29
N TRP A 71 -14.69 13.73 -3.32
CA TRP A 71 -14.31 15.08 -2.88
C TRP A 71 -13.26 15.75 -3.76
N VAL A 72 -12.36 14.98 -4.33
CA VAL A 72 -11.16 15.49 -5.05
C VAL A 72 -11.22 15.22 -6.54
N GLY A 73 -11.86 14.13 -6.94
CA GLY A 73 -11.82 13.58 -8.29
C GLY A 73 -10.69 12.57 -8.49
N GLU A 74 -10.98 11.51 -9.24
CA GLU A 74 -10.06 10.39 -9.46
C GLU A 74 -8.76 10.83 -10.17
N GLU A 75 -8.88 11.64 -11.25
CA GLU A 75 -7.73 12.15 -11.99
C GLU A 75 -6.78 12.97 -11.09
N LYS A 76 -7.35 13.79 -10.22
CA LYS A 76 -6.57 14.61 -9.29
C LYS A 76 -5.89 13.78 -8.22
N LEU A 77 -6.53 12.71 -7.75
CA LEU A 77 -5.91 11.76 -6.82
C LEU A 77 -4.74 11.03 -7.49
N VAL A 78 -4.89 10.60 -8.76
CA VAL A 78 -3.79 10.00 -9.54
C VAL A 78 -2.62 10.98 -9.70
N GLU A 79 -2.91 12.26 -10.01
CA GLU A 79 -1.89 13.32 -10.12
C GLU A 79 -1.13 13.49 -8.79
N GLN A 80 -1.86 13.61 -7.67
CA GLN A 80 -1.27 13.80 -6.35
C GLN A 80 -0.49 12.58 -5.86
N LEU A 81 -0.98 11.39 -6.14
CA LEU A 81 -0.27 10.15 -5.81
C LEU A 81 0.99 9.98 -6.69
N SER A 82 0.92 10.36 -7.97
CA SER A 82 2.09 10.40 -8.85
C SER A 82 3.12 11.43 -8.38
N TYR A 83 2.66 12.60 -7.93
CA TYR A 83 3.52 13.61 -7.32
C TYR A 83 4.26 13.05 -6.10
N PHE A 84 3.56 12.35 -5.22
CA PHE A 84 4.12 11.73 -4.00
C PHE A 84 5.32 10.82 -4.33
N PHE A 85 5.18 9.92 -5.31
CA PHE A 85 6.27 9.04 -5.71
C PHE A 85 7.37 9.76 -6.52
N ASN A 86 7.02 10.68 -7.40
CA ASN A 86 7.97 11.38 -8.26
C ASN A 86 8.85 12.37 -7.48
N HIS A 87 8.38 12.82 -6.31
CA HIS A 87 9.15 13.72 -5.44
C HIS A 87 9.77 13.00 -4.24
N SER A 88 9.82 11.66 -4.27
CA SER A 88 10.47 10.83 -3.24
C SER A 88 9.93 11.08 -1.83
N LEU A 89 8.61 11.28 -1.71
CA LEU A 89 7.94 11.50 -0.41
C LEU A 89 7.57 10.18 0.27
N TYR A 90 7.69 9.07 -0.46
CA TYR A 90 7.43 7.72 0.02
C TYR A 90 8.58 7.19 0.87
N ASN A 91 8.25 6.47 1.94
CA ASN A 91 9.24 5.80 2.80
C ASN A 91 8.89 4.32 3.02
N GLN A 92 9.64 3.40 2.39
CA GLN A 92 9.49 1.97 2.65
C GLN A 92 9.98 1.56 4.05
N GLY A 93 10.73 2.42 4.73
CA GLY A 93 11.32 2.11 6.04
C GLY A 93 10.36 2.22 7.22
N ASN A 94 9.09 2.62 6.97
CA ASN A 94 8.10 2.76 8.04
C ASN A 94 6.69 2.46 7.52
N GLU A 95 5.77 2.08 8.40
CA GLU A 95 4.45 1.56 8.10
C GLU A 95 3.44 2.55 7.48
N PRO A 96 3.47 3.89 7.75
CA PRO A 96 2.39 4.79 7.36
C PRO A 96 2.00 4.76 5.89
N ASP A 97 2.91 4.42 4.99
CA ASP A 97 2.70 4.51 3.55
C ASP A 97 3.06 3.24 2.75
N ILE A 98 3.40 2.12 3.41
CA ILE A 98 3.78 0.88 2.69
C ILE A 98 2.65 0.30 1.81
N HIS A 99 1.39 0.59 2.11
CA HIS A 99 0.23 0.17 1.31
C HIS A 99 -0.03 1.10 0.10
N VAL A 100 0.52 2.31 0.13
CA VAL A 100 0.21 3.39 -0.83
C VAL A 100 0.51 3.03 -2.30
N PRO A 101 1.54 2.25 -2.64
CA PRO A 101 1.78 1.82 -4.02
C PRO A 101 0.57 1.11 -4.67
N TYR A 102 -0.23 0.42 -3.87
CA TYR A 102 -1.37 -0.37 -4.34
C TYR A 102 -2.65 0.45 -4.53
N ILE A 103 -2.70 1.68 -4.03
CA ILE A 103 -3.84 2.60 -4.24
C ILE A 103 -4.03 2.91 -5.73
N PHE A 104 -2.98 2.91 -6.53
CA PHE A 104 -3.10 3.12 -7.98
C PHE A 104 -3.99 2.08 -8.67
N ASN A 105 -4.03 0.82 -8.20
CA ASN A 105 -4.98 -0.18 -8.72
C ASN A 105 -6.42 0.30 -8.57
N LYS A 106 -6.78 0.80 -7.39
CA LYS A 106 -8.13 1.33 -7.10
C LYS A 106 -8.43 2.65 -7.82
N LEU A 107 -7.41 3.30 -8.37
CA LEU A 107 -7.51 4.50 -9.22
C LEU A 107 -7.37 4.17 -10.73
N GLY A 108 -7.58 2.93 -11.14
CA GLY A 108 -7.53 2.50 -12.53
C GLY A 108 -6.14 2.59 -13.18
N ARG A 109 -5.06 2.65 -12.39
CA ARG A 109 -3.68 2.76 -12.87
C ARG A 109 -2.79 1.62 -12.36
N PRO A 110 -3.14 0.36 -12.65
CA PRO A 110 -2.33 -0.80 -12.24
C PRO A 110 -0.92 -0.80 -12.86
N ASP A 111 -0.74 -0.11 -13.97
CA ASP A 111 0.57 0.14 -14.58
C ASP A 111 1.53 0.85 -13.62
N LEU A 112 1.03 1.85 -12.87
CA LEU A 112 1.82 2.60 -11.89
C LEU A 112 2.09 1.77 -10.62
N THR A 113 1.09 1.04 -10.10
CA THR A 113 1.31 0.09 -8.99
C THR A 113 2.47 -0.84 -9.32
N ARG A 114 2.41 -1.48 -10.47
CA ARG A 114 3.42 -2.45 -10.90
C ARG A 114 4.80 -1.84 -11.01
N ASP A 115 4.93 -0.68 -11.65
CA ASP A 115 6.23 -0.03 -11.84
C ASP A 115 6.85 0.38 -10.51
N ILE A 116 6.05 0.90 -9.58
CA ILE A 116 6.51 1.31 -8.26
C ILE A 116 6.88 0.09 -7.41
N VAL A 117 6.00 -0.90 -7.31
CA VAL A 117 6.27 -2.12 -6.53
C VAL A 117 7.51 -2.84 -7.07
N TYR A 118 7.65 -2.96 -8.39
CA TYR A 118 8.85 -3.58 -8.98
C TYR A 118 10.13 -2.81 -8.62
N ARG A 119 10.09 -1.48 -8.63
CA ARG A 119 11.22 -0.65 -8.22
C ARG A 119 11.55 -0.81 -6.74
N LEU A 120 10.55 -0.79 -5.87
CA LEU A 120 10.74 -1.01 -4.43
C LEU A 120 11.39 -2.36 -4.12
N LEU A 121 11.05 -3.39 -4.89
CA LEU A 121 11.61 -4.73 -4.72
C LEU A 121 13.03 -4.89 -5.32
N THR A 122 13.41 -4.08 -6.32
CA THR A 122 14.61 -4.41 -7.15
C THR A 122 15.54 -3.25 -7.45
N ASP A 123 15.09 -1.99 -7.33
CA ASP A 123 15.88 -0.83 -7.76
C ASP A 123 16.84 -0.36 -6.67
N ASP A 124 18.13 -0.34 -6.98
CA ASP A 124 19.19 0.15 -6.10
C ASP A 124 19.37 1.68 -6.12
N LYS A 125 18.53 2.38 -6.88
CA LYS A 125 18.50 3.85 -6.99
C LYS A 125 17.19 4.45 -6.47
N MET A 126 16.32 3.63 -5.88
CA MET A 126 15.10 4.11 -5.27
C MET A 126 15.44 5.06 -4.12
N VAL A 127 14.76 6.20 -4.07
CA VAL A 127 14.90 7.18 -2.99
C VAL A 127 13.78 6.98 -2.01
N HIS A 128 14.11 6.84 -0.75
CA HIS A 128 13.17 6.69 0.36
C HIS A 128 13.30 7.90 1.28
N LEU A 129 12.19 8.57 1.53
CA LEU A 129 12.15 9.61 2.55
C LEU A 129 12.25 8.95 3.93
N TYR A 130 13.14 9.44 4.78
CA TYR A 130 13.21 8.97 6.15
C TYR A 130 12.01 9.43 6.99
N GLY A 131 11.55 8.53 7.85
CA GLY A 131 10.33 8.69 8.63
C GLY A 131 10.45 9.59 9.87
N GLY A 132 11.46 10.48 9.99
CA GLY A 132 11.53 11.47 11.06
C GLY A 132 12.25 11.01 12.32
N ASN A 133 13.10 10.06 12.21
CA ASN A 133 14.09 9.72 13.20
C ASN A 133 15.21 10.78 13.16
N ALA A 134 15.59 11.35 14.32
CA ALA A 134 16.63 12.35 14.42
C ALA A 134 18.02 11.84 13.99
N GLU A 135 18.22 10.54 13.99
CA GLU A 135 19.44 9.87 13.54
C GLU A 135 19.55 9.88 12.00
N PHE A 136 18.43 9.80 11.30
CA PHE A 136 18.36 9.74 9.83
C PHE A 136 17.72 11.01 9.27
N THR A 137 18.52 11.98 8.95
CA THR A 137 18.07 13.31 8.49
C THR A 137 18.07 13.49 6.99
N THR A 138 18.62 12.52 6.24
CA THR A 138 18.72 12.57 4.78
C THR A 138 18.03 11.35 4.16
N PRO A 139 17.37 11.49 2.99
CA PRO A 139 16.77 10.37 2.29
C PRO A 139 17.78 9.25 2.02
N TYR A 140 17.35 8.02 2.21
CA TYR A 140 18.11 6.85 1.81
C TYR A 140 17.98 6.59 0.31
N VAL A 141 19.08 6.23 -0.34
CA VAL A 141 19.09 5.82 -1.75
C VAL A 141 19.60 4.39 -1.87
N GLY A 142 18.76 3.49 -2.35
CA GLY A 142 19.11 2.09 -2.50
C GLY A 142 17.91 1.17 -2.36
N ARG A 143 18.19 -0.12 -2.21
CA ARG A 143 17.15 -1.13 -1.97
C ARG A 143 16.68 -1.06 -0.53
N ALA A 144 15.37 -1.04 -0.33
CA ALA A 144 14.78 -1.20 0.98
C ALA A 144 15.07 -2.59 1.57
N PHE A 145 14.96 -3.64 0.73
CA PHE A 145 15.24 -5.03 1.09
C PHE A 145 16.55 -5.47 0.43
N ARG A 146 17.56 -5.78 1.25
CA ARG A 146 18.91 -6.07 0.79
C ARG A 146 19.25 -7.55 0.95
N ASN A 147 20.02 -8.09 0.02
CA ASN A 147 20.64 -9.41 0.17
C ASN A 147 21.91 -9.28 1.02
N HIS A 148 21.73 -9.01 2.30
CA HIS A 148 22.78 -8.74 3.28
C HIS A 148 22.33 -9.28 4.64
N PRO A 149 23.23 -9.65 5.57
CA PRO A 149 22.85 -10.12 6.90
C PRO A 149 21.92 -9.19 7.70
N GLU A 150 22.05 -7.88 7.49
CA GLU A 150 21.16 -6.90 8.12
C GLU A 150 19.77 -6.81 7.44
N GLY A 151 19.64 -7.28 6.20
CA GLY A 151 18.38 -7.46 5.49
C GLY A 151 17.67 -6.20 5.00
N TYR A 152 17.74 -5.11 5.73
CA TYR A 152 16.95 -3.90 5.47
C TYR A 152 17.82 -2.66 5.23
N MET A 153 17.21 -1.61 4.69
CA MET A 153 17.83 -0.28 4.68
C MET A 153 18.04 0.22 6.12
N PRO A 154 19.00 1.15 6.39
CA PRO A 154 19.44 1.46 7.74
C PRO A 154 18.36 1.94 8.71
N GLU A 155 17.31 2.59 8.21
CA GLU A 155 16.23 3.13 9.05
C GLU A 155 15.13 2.13 9.32
N MET A 156 15.00 1.10 8.46
CA MET A 156 13.86 0.18 8.52
C MET A 156 13.93 -0.69 9.77
N ASP A 157 12.87 -0.66 10.55
CA ASP A 157 12.55 -1.64 11.56
C ASP A 157 11.71 -2.77 10.97
N GLU A 158 11.60 -3.93 11.62
CA GLU A 158 10.81 -5.06 11.13
C GLU A 158 9.31 -4.88 11.42
N ASP A 159 8.98 -4.09 12.44
CA ASP A 159 7.62 -3.78 12.85
C ASP A 159 6.74 -5.04 12.97
N ASP A 160 7.17 -5.95 13.87
CA ASP A 160 6.48 -7.21 14.17
C ASP A 160 6.21 -8.13 12.94
N GLY A 161 7.09 -8.08 11.95
CA GLY A 161 6.98 -8.87 10.72
C GLY A 161 6.30 -8.16 9.55
N THR A 162 5.84 -6.93 9.73
CA THR A 162 5.11 -6.16 8.71
C THR A 162 5.96 -5.93 7.47
N MET A 163 7.25 -5.58 7.62
CA MET A 163 8.14 -5.25 6.51
C MET A 163 8.52 -6.49 5.70
N SER A 164 8.85 -7.60 6.37
CA SER A 164 9.08 -8.89 5.69
C SER A 164 7.82 -9.38 4.98
N ALA A 165 6.65 -9.26 5.62
CA ALA A 165 5.38 -9.65 5.03
C ALA A 165 5.09 -8.81 3.78
N TRP A 166 5.35 -7.50 3.81
CA TRP A 166 5.19 -6.65 2.64
C TRP A 166 6.03 -7.15 1.46
N TYR A 167 7.32 -7.46 1.72
CA TYR A 167 8.19 -8.00 0.68
C TYR A 167 7.65 -9.33 0.13
N ALA A 168 7.28 -10.26 1.00
CA ALA A 168 6.79 -11.57 0.61
C ALA A 168 5.51 -11.47 -0.24
N PHE A 169 4.51 -10.72 0.23
CA PHE A 169 3.26 -10.50 -0.51
C PHE A 169 3.50 -9.82 -1.85
N SER A 170 4.27 -8.74 -1.87
CA SER A 170 4.58 -7.99 -3.09
C SER A 170 5.35 -8.83 -4.11
N ALA A 171 6.32 -9.64 -3.64
CA ALA A 171 7.10 -10.54 -4.49
C ALA A 171 6.25 -11.70 -5.06
N MET A 172 5.22 -12.14 -4.33
CA MET A 172 4.24 -13.12 -4.80
C MET A 172 3.22 -12.53 -5.78
N GLY A 173 3.07 -11.21 -5.80
CA GLY A 173 2.11 -10.52 -6.66
C GLY A 173 0.73 -10.32 -6.05
N LEU A 174 0.62 -10.38 -4.72
CA LEU A 174 -0.61 -10.18 -3.95
C LEU A 174 -0.36 -9.12 -2.86
N PHE A 175 -1.37 -8.32 -2.53
CA PHE A 175 -1.27 -7.43 -1.38
C PHE A 175 -2.64 -7.14 -0.75
N PRO A 176 -2.81 -7.29 0.57
CA PRO A 176 -4.05 -6.95 1.28
C PRO A 176 -4.09 -5.44 1.55
N LEU A 177 -4.62 -4.65 0.61
CA LEU A 177 -4.68 -3.18 0.73
C LEU A 177 -5.50 -2.73 1.94
N VAL A 178 -6.60 -3.41 2.21
CA VAL A 178 -7.46 -3.17 3.38
C VAL A 178 -7.35 -4.35 4.32
N ILE A 179 -6.67 -4.13 5.45
CA ILE A 179 -6.49 -5.17 6.46
C ILE A 179 -7.85 -5.60 7.03
N GLY A 180 -8.08 -6.92 7.08
CA GLY A 180 -9.34 -7.51 7.52
C GLY A 180 -10.41 -7.62 6.42
N SER A 181 -10.07 -7.27 5.18
CA SER A 181 -10.84 -7.61 3.98
C SER A 181 -10.41 -8.98 3.44
N ASP A 182 -11.27 -9.63 2.67
CA ASP A 182 -10.98 -10.83 1.88
C ASP A 182 -10.50 -10.51 0.46
N GLU A 183 -10.28 -9.22 0.15
CA GLU A 183 -9.77 -8.74 -1.13
C GLU A 183 -8.26 -8.60 -1.13
N TYR A 184 -7.64 -8.92 -2.27
CA TYR A 184 -6.21 -8.72 -2.54
C TYR A 184 -6.02 -7.91 -3.82
N GLU A 185 -5.14 -6.93 -3.75
CA GLU A 185 -4.62 -6.24 -4.94
C GLU A 185 -3.64 -7.16 -5.68
N LEU A 186 -3.70 -7.14 -7.01
CA LEU A 186 -2.82 -7.94 -7.84
C LEU A 186 -1.74 -7.09 -8.49
N VAL A 187 -0.54 -7.63 -8.56
CA VAL A 187 0.58 -7.08 -9.31
C VAL A 187 1.40 -8.22 -9.94
N ALA A 188 2.19 -7.94 -10.94
CA ALA A 188 3.03 -8.97 -11.54
C ALA A 188 4.04 -9.52 -10.53
N PRO A 189 4.07 -10.84 -10.23
CA PRO A 189 4.97 -11.41 -9.26
C PRO A 189 6.44 -11.34 -9.71
N LEU A 190 7.37 -11.37 -8.76
CA LEU A 190 8.81 -11.44 -9.07
C LEU A 190 9.25 -12.79 -9.62
N PHE A 191 8.51 -13.85 -9.35
CA PHE A 191 8.86 -15.23 -9.69
C PHE A 191 7.93 -15.79 -10.77
N ASP A 192 8.45 -16.72 -11.59
CA ASP A 192 7.63 -17.40 -12.59
C ASP A 192 6.61 -18.34 -11.96
N LYS A 193 6.93 -18.87 -10.78
CA LYS A 193 6.03 -19.73 -10.00
C LYS A 193 6.24 -19.52 -8.51
N VAL A 194 5.15 -19.40 -7.76
CA VAL A 194 5.11 -19.40 -6.31
C VAL A 194 4.13 -20.49 -5.86
N VAL A 195 4.48 -21.21 -4.80
CA VAL A 195 3.58 -22.19 -4.17
C VAL A 195 3.50 -21.85 -2.69
N LEU A 196 2.28 -21.61 -2.21
CA LEU A 196 1.96 -21.43 -0.80
C LEU A 196 1.27 -22.67 -0.29
N HIS A 197 1.90 -23.34 0.65
CA HIS A 197 1.31 -24.49 1.34
C HIS A 197 0.33 -23.99 2.40
N LEU A 198 -0.96 -24.16 2.15
CA LEU A 198 -2.02 -23.76 3.04
C LEU A 198 -2.39 -24.88 4.00
N PRO A 199 -3.10 -24.58 5.11
CA PRO A 199 -3.65 -25.59 6.00
C PRO A 199 -4.47 -26.65 5.24
N GLU A 200 -4.60 -27.84 5.84
CA GLU A 200 -5.36 -28.96 5.29
C GLU A 200 -4.80 -29.52 3.95
N GLY A 201 -3.49 -29.32 3.71
CA GLY A 201 -2.82 -29.87 2.51
C GLY A 201 -3.25 -29.23 1.20
N ARG A 202 -3.80 -28.03 1.24
CA ARG A 202 -4.13 -27.24 0.04
C ARG A 202 -2.93 -26.39 -0.38
N ASP A 203 -2.79 -26.18 -1.68
CA ASP A 203 -1.78 -25.29 -2.23
C ASP A 203 -2.43 -24.14 -3.00
N LEU A 204 -1.95 -22.92 -2.76
CA LEU A 204 -2.17 -21.81 -3.68
C LEU A 204 -0.94 -21.72 -4.60
N VAL A 205 -1.17 -21.95 -5.90
CA VAL A 205 -0.11 -21.89 -6.92
C VAL A 205 -0.31 -20.66 -7.79
N ILE A 206 0.64 -19.73 -7.73
CA ILE A 206 0.69 -18.54 -8.58
C ILE A 206 1.69 -18.79 -9.69
N THR A 207 1.26 -18.63 -10.95
CA THR A 207 2.14 -18.83 -12.11
C THR A 207 2.08 -17.61 -13.02
N ALA A 208 3.23 -17.00 -13.30
CA ALA A 208 3.37 -15.91 -14.25
C ALA A 208 3.94 -16.41 -15.57
N LYS A 209 3.17 -16.32 -16.66
CA LYS A 209 3.61 -16.70 -18.01
C LYS A 209 4.13 -15.47 -18.76
N ASN A 210 5.17 -15.69 -19.59
CA ASN A 210 5.75 -14.65 -20.45
C ASN A 210 6.34 -13.43 -19.69
N ARG A 211 6.80 -13.63 -18.50
CA ARG A 211 7.39 -12.61 -17.63
C ARG A 211 8.78 -12.16 -18.15
N LYS A 212 8.79 -11.36 -19.21
CA LYS A 212 10.01 -10.69 -19.68
C LYS A 212 10.11 -9.32 -19.01
N LYS A 213 11.34 -8.79 -18.82
CA LYS A 213 11.58 -7.44 -18.24
C LYS A 213 10.74 -6.31 -18.87
N ARG A 214 10.21 -6.51 -20.07
CA ARG A 214 9.37 -5.55 -20.82
C ARG A 214 7.88 -5.85 -20.76
N ASN A 215 7.45 -7.06 -20.39
CA ASN A 215 6.04 -7.42 -20.29
C ASN A 215 5.57 -7.13 -18.86
N LYS A 216 5.22 -5.89 -18.67
CA LYS A 216 4.87 -5.38 -17.36
C LYS A 216 3.36 -5.49 -17.07
N ASP A 217 2.51 -5.71 -18.07
CA ASP A 217 1.05 -5.77 -17.89
C ASP A 217 0.56 -7.20 -17.93
N ALA A 218 -0.13 -7.62 -16.86
CA ALA A 218 -0.92 -8.83 -16.90
C ALA A 218 -2.12 -8.57 -17.84
N LYS A 219 -2.11 -9.18 -19.00
CA LYS A 219 -3.23 -9.07 -19.96
C LYS A 219 -4.40 -9.95 -19.59
N LYS A 220 -4.16 -10.92 -18.72
CA LYS A 220 -5.15 -11.93 -18.33
C LYS A 220 -4.76 -12.56 -17.01
N VAL A 221 -5.70 -12.63 -16.10
CA VAL A 221 -5.57 -13.35 -14.83
C VAL A 221 -6.59 -14.47 -14.79
N LEU A 222 -6.17 -15.65 -14.37
CA LEU A 222 -7.04 -16.82 -14.22
C LEU A 222 -6.98 -17.32 -12.78
N LEU A 223 -8.13 -17.52 -12.17
CA LEU A 223 -8.26 -18.23 -10.91
C LEU A 223 -8.92 -19.60 -11.18
N ASN A 224 -8.19 -20.69 -10.91
CA ASN A 224 -8.65 -22.05 -11.21
C ASN A 224 -9.14 -22.25 -12.64
N GLY A 225 -8.48 -21.60 -13.62
CA GLY A 225 -8.82 -21.68 -15.03
C GLY A 225 -9.93 -20.73 -15.50
N VAL A 226 -10.59 -20.04 -14.57
CA VAL A 226 -11.63 -19.04 -14.88
C VAL A 226 -11.02 -17.65 -14.94
N GLU A 227 -11.33 -16.91 -16.00
CA GLU A 227 -10.83 -15.55 -16.18
C GLU A 227 -11.48 -14.58 -15.20
N LEU A 228 -10.64 -13.86 -14.45
CA LEU A 228 -11.09 -12.74 -13.63
C LEU A 228 -11.35 -11.53 -14.54
N LYS A 229 -12.52 -10.91 -14.41
CA LYS A 229 -12.91 -9.74 -15.23
C LYS A 229 -12.40 -8.44 -14.64
N ASP A 230 -12.37 -8.35 -13.31
CA ASP A 230 -12.03 -7.14 -12.55
C ASP A 230 -10.82 -7.43 -11.67
N PHE A 231 -9.63 -7.49 -12.27
CA PHE A 231 -8.39 -7.77 -11.54
C PHE A 231 -7.43 -6.57 -11.52
N CYS A 232 -7.90 -5.40 -11.91
CA CYS A 232 -7.18 -4.11 -11.88
C CYS A 232 -8.13 -3.00 -11.51
#